data_69349c8583bb625cad3e6d6261df75c9
#
_entry.id   69349c8583bb625cad3e6d6261df75c9
#
_cell.length_a   1.000
_cell.length_b   1.000
_cell.length_c   1.000
_cell.angle_alpha   90.00
_cell.angle_beta   90.00
_cell.angle_gamma   90.00
#
_symmetry.space_group_name_H-M   'P 1'
#
loop_
_entity.id
_entity.type
_entity.pdbx_description
1 polymer ?
#
loop_
_entity_poly.entity_id
_entity_poly.type
_entity_poly.pdbx_seq_one_letter_code
_entity_poly.pdbx_strand_id
1 'polypeptide(L)'
;SNNVPMRGEKGSLFEGGIRVPMFAYWKGKIIPGTIIEEMVTTLDLTATTLKAGGGVIPDEFDGVDLLPRLTGGVSEIERSEPMFWDFWHTQVVRLGDWKLWRSSKQELLFNIAKDPYELTNRMQSEAKIADRLRKKLDQWSATLPRLNHSDRDASEVFAWPLAGAPKGTKPDP
;
A
#
# COMPACT_ATOMS: atom_id res chain seq x y z
N SER A 1 5.70 -17.68 -5.49
CA SER A 1 4.23 -17.51 -5.52
C SER A 1 3.87 -16.75 -6.78
N ASN A 2 2.67 -16.98 -7.31
CA ASN A 2 2.18 -16.28 -8.48
C ASN A 2 0.91 -15.53 -8.05
N ASN A 3 0.97 -14.20 -8.01
CA ASN A 3 -0.13 -13.34 -7.60
C ASN A 3 -0.81 -12.64 -8.79
N VAL A 4 -0.70 -13.26 -9.98
CA VAL A 4 -1.36 -12.76 -11.20
C VAL A 4 -2.86 -12.59 -10.95
N PRO A 5 -3.47 -11.48 -11.42
CA PRO A 5 -2.90 -10.49 -12.34
C PRO A 5 -2.15 -9.32 -11.67
N MET A 6 -2.02 -9.30 -10.35
CA MET A 6 -1.34 -8.22 -9.63
C MET A 6 0.17 -8.27 -9.86
N ARG A 7 0.77 -7.09 -10.02
CA ARG A 7 2.22 -6.96 -10.18
C ARG A 7 2.95 -7.34 -8.89
N GLY A 8 4.08 -8.03 -9.03
CA GLY A 8 4.95 -8.41 -7.93
C GLY A 8 4.49 -9.66 -7.18
N GLU A 9 5.27 -10.04 -6.17
CA GLU A 9 5.06 -11.20 -5.32
C GLU A 9 5.61 -10.93 -3.91
N LYS A 10 5.59 -11.93 -3.05
CA LYS A 10 6.20 -11.84 -1.70
C LYS A 10 7.60 -11.23 -1.77
N GLY A 11 7.81 -10.19 -0.97
CA GLY A 11 9.07 -9.46 -0.92
C GLY A 11 9.13 -8.24 -1.84
N SER A 12 8.04 -7.92 -2.57
CA SER A 12 7.93 -6.67 -3.32
C SER A 12 6.90 -5.73 -2.70
N LEU A 13 7.03 -4.42 -2.97
CA LEU A 13 6.06 -3.41 -2.54
C LEU A 13 5.04 -3.04 -3.64
N PHE A 14 4.95 -3.84 -4.71
CA PHE A 14 3.84 -3.77 -5.65
C PHE A 14 2.59 -4.44 -5.06
N GLU A 15 1.41 -4.20 -5.63
CA GLU A 15 0.13 -4.71 -5.09
C GLU A 15 0.15 -6.23 -4.89
N GLY A 16 0.75 -6.99 -5.81
CA GLY A 16 0.90 -8.45 -5.65
C GLY A 16 1.78 -8.90 -4.50
N GLY A 17 2.59 -8.00 -3.94
CA GLY A 17 3.44 -8.29 -2.77
C GLY A 17 2.86 -7.85 -1.44
N ILE A 18 1.98 -6.84 -1.44
CA ILE A 18 1.44 -6.25 -0.20
C ILE A 18 -0.06 -6.44 -0.02
N ARG A 19 -0.82 -6.67 -1.10
CA ARG A 19 -2.27 -6.86 -1.03
C ARG A 19 -2.61 -8.31 -0.73
N VAL A 20 -3.37 -8.53 0.35
CA VAL A 20 -3.81 -9.84 0.80
C VAL A 20 -5.33 -9.85 1.01
N PRO A 21 -6.02 -10.99 0.82
CA PRO A 21 -7.42 -11.14 1.20
C PRO A 21 -7.59 -10.95 2.70
N MET A 22 -8.65 -10.23 3.08
CA MET A 22 -9.03 -10.05 4.48
C MET A 22 -10.51 -10.32 4.65
N PHE A 23 -10.87 -11.01 5.71
CA PHE A 23 -12.26 -11.26 6.12
C PHE A 23 -12.43 -10.89 7.58
N ALA A 24 -13.56 -10.23 7.88
CA ALA A 24 -13.94 -9.91 9.24
C ALA A 24 -15.32 -10.52 9.55
N TYR A 25 -15.45 -11.17 10.69
CA TYR A 25 -16.69 -11.75 11.17
C TYR A 25 -16.92 -11.43 12.63
N TRP A 26 -18.10 -10.89 12.94
CA TRP A 26 -18.55 -10.72 14.31
C TRP A 26 -20.06 -10.83 14.35
N LYS A 27 -20.55 -11.97 14.86
CA LYS A 27 -21.99 -12.27 14.89
C LYS A 27 -22.80 -11.16 15.55
N GLY A 28 -23.79 -10.64 14.83
CA GLY A 28 -24.70 -9.60 15.33
C GLY A 28 -24.08 -8.19 15.41
N LYS A 29 -22.85 -8.00 14.94
CA LYS A 29 -22.15 -6.70 14.92
C LYS A 29 -21.76 -6.28 13.51
N ILE A 30 -21.04 -7.13 12.79
CA ILE A 30 -20.64 -6.85 11.41
C ILE A 30 -21.75 -7.26 10.47
N ILE A 31 -22.06 -6.40 9.51
CA ILE A 31 -23.12 -6.64 8.51
C ILE A 31 -22.63 -7.73 7.54
N PRO A 32 -23.34 -8.86 7.42
CA PRO A 32 -22.96 -9.94 6.51
C PRO A 32 -23.00 -9.49 5.05
N GLY A 33 -22.05 -10.01 4.24
CA GLY A 33 -22.00 -9.75 2.79
C GLY A 33 -21.51 -8.37 2.39
N THR A 34 -21.06 -7.54 3.34
CA THR A 34 -20.46 -6.23 3.03
C THR A 34 -19.10 -6.42 2.39
N ILE A 35 -18.85 -5.71 1.29
CA ILE A 35 -17.53 -5.59 0.64
C ILE A 35 -17.00 -4.19 0.94
N ILE A 36 -15.77 -4.11 1.40
CA ILE A 36 -15.04 -2.87 1.68
C ILE A 36 -13.87 -2.83 0.71
N GLU A 37 -13.86 -1.85 -0.19
CA GLU A 37 -12.82 -1.69 -1.21
C GLU A 37 -11.76 -0.66 -0.83
N GLU A 38 -12.02 0.10 0.24
CA GLU A 38 -11.09 1.07 0.78
C GLU A 38 -9.81 0.38 1.28
N MET A 39 -8.71 1.11 1.23
CA MET A 39 -7.42 0.63 1.71
C MET A 39 -7.45 0.37 3.22
N VAL A 40 -7.22 -0.87 3.58
CA VAL A 40 -7.06 -1.35 4.96
C VAL A 40 -5.68 -1.97 5.14
N THR A 41 -5.09 -1.80 6.30
CA THR A 41 -3.77 -2.35 6.62
C THR A 41 -3.80 -3.15 7.92
N THR A 42 -2.74 -3.91 8.18
CA THR A 42 -2.58 -4.65 9.44
C THR A 42 -2.51 -3.72 10.67
N LEU A 43 -2.07 -2.47 10.50
CA LEU A 43 -2.06 -1.47 11.56
C LEU A 43 -3.48 -1.14 12.03
N ASP A 44 -4.43 -1.07 11.10
CA ASP A 44 -5.84 -0.81 11.39
C ASP A 44 -6.47 -1.95 12.20
N LEU A 45 -6.01 -3.19 11.99
CA LEU A 45 -6.50 -4.33 12.77
C LEU A 45 -6.15 -4.20 14.25
N THR A 46 -4.96 -3.69 14.57
CA THR A 46 -4.55 -3.45 15.94
C THR A 46 -5.43 -2.39 16.61
N ALA A 47 -5.62 -1.24 15.94
CA ALA A 47 -6.49 -0.17 16.41
C ALA A 47 -7.94 -0.66 16.59
N THR A 48 -8.47 -1.36 15.59
CA THR A 48 -9.83 -1.92 15.59
C THR A 48 -10.04 -2.95 16.71
N THR A 49 -9.08 -3.86 16.91
CA THR A 49 -9.17 -4.89 17.93
C THR A 49 -9.15 -4.28 19.34
N LEU A 50 -8.27 -3.30 19.56
CA LEU A 50 -8.22 -2.56 20.82
C LEU A 50 -9.56 -1.87 21.11
N LYS A 51 -10.14 -1.22 20.10
CA LYS A 51 -11.44 -0.53 20.23
C LYS A 51 -12.58 -1.53 20.46
N ALA A 52 -12.56 -2.67 19.77
CA ALA A 52 -13.53 -3.74 19.97
C ALA A 52 -13.52 -4.28 21.40
N GLY A 53 -12.37 -4.30 22.06
CA GLY A 53 -12.19 -4.66 23.46
C GLY A 53 -12.54 -3.55 24.47
N GLY A 54 -13.02 -2.38 23.99
CA GLY A 54 -13.36 -1.23 24.84
C GLY A 54 -12.16 -0.35 25.22
N GLY A 55 -11.01 -0.56 24.59
CA GLY A 55 -9.81 0.24 24.83
C GLY A 55 -9.85 1.59 24.13
N VAL A 56 -8.83 2.41 24.41
CA VAL A 56 -8.58 3.70 23.77
C VAL A 56 -7.40 3.52 22.82
N ILE A 57 -7.54 3.99 21.59
CA ILE A 57 -6.44 3.97 20.60
C ILE A 57 -5.47 5.09 21.01
N PRO A 58 -4.20 4.77 21.28
CA PRO A 58 -3.18 5.81 21.56
C PRO A 58 -2.95 6.70 20.34
N ASP A 59 -2.59 7.97 20.59
CA ASP A 59 -2.33 8.95 19.52
C ASP A 59 -1.15 8.57 18.62
N GLU A 60 -0.24 7.71 19.12
CA GLU A 60 0.92 7.23 18.37
C GLU A 60 0.60 6.11 17.38
N PHE A 61 -0.65 5.62 17.35
CA PHE A 61 -1.04 4.56 16.40
C PHE A 61 -1.28 5.12 15.01
N ASP A 62 -0.59 4.54 14.02
CA ASP A 62 -0.80 4.87 12.60
C ASP A 62 -2.07 4.23 12.02
N GLY A 63 -2.64 3.23 12.69
CA GLY A 63 -3.85 2.53 12.26
C GLY A 63 -5.13 3.25 12.67
N VAL A 64 -6.18 3.09 11.87
CA VAL A 64 -7.51 3.66 12.14
C VAL A 64 -8.49 2.57 12.62
N ASP A 65 -9.52 2.99 13.36
CA ASP A 65 -10.61 2.09 13.79
C ASP A 65 -11.55 1.78 12.61
N LEU A 66 -11.64 0.50 12.25
CA LEU A 66 -12.53 0.03 11.20
C LEU A 66 -13.94 -0.31 11.69
N LEU A 67 -14.19 -0.38 13.00
CA LEU A 67 -15.50 -0.79 13.54
C LEU A 67 -16.66 0.04 13.00
N PRO A 68 -16.59 1.38 12.96
CA PRO A 68 -17.68 2.17 12.43
C PRO A 68 -18.06 1.78 10.99
N ARG A 69 -17.08 1.48 10.15
CA ARG A 69 -17.30 1.04 8.76
C ARG A 69 -17.82 -0.39 8.69
N LEU A 70 -17.27 -1.30 9.47
CA LEU A 70 -17.65 -2.70 9.52
C LEU A 70 -19.06 -2.92 10.06
N THR A 71 -19.52 -2.06 10.97
CA THR A 71 -20.85 -2.13 11.58
C THR A 71 -21.90 -1.27 10.87
N GLY A 72 -21.53 -0.57 9.78
CA GLY A 72 -22.43 0.27 9.01
C GLY A 72 -22.72 1.64 9.63
N GLY A 73 -21.94 2.07 10.60
CA GLY A 73 -22.08 3.39 11.23
C GLY A 73 -21.59 4.55 10.36
N VAL A 74 -20.68 4.26 9.41
CA VAL A 74 -20.15 5.22 8.42
C VAL A 74 -20.09 4.57 7.04
N SER A 75 -20.15 5.38 5.98
CA SER A 75 -20.07 4.94 4.59
C SER A 75 -18.65 4.73 4.09
N GLU A 76 -17.66 5.39 4.71
CA GLU A 76 -16.27 5.41 4.27
C GLU A 76 -15.32 5.36 5.47
N ILE A 77 -14.11 4.82 5.24
CA ILE A 77 -13.01 4.88 6.20
C ILE A 77 -12.34 6.25 6.07
N GLU A 78 -12.40 7.06 7.11
CA GLU A 78 -11.69 8.33 7.14
C GLU A 78 -10.19 8.11 7.34
N ARG A 79 -9.41 8.39 6.29
CA ARG A 79 -7.94 8.33 6.33
C ARG A 79 -7.36 9.55 5.64
N SER A 80 -6.95 10.52 6.44
CA SER A 80 -6.33 11.76 5.97
C SER A 80 -4.83 11.62 5.71
N GLU A 81 -4.18 10.71 6.45
CA GLU A 81 -2.75 10.51 6.36
C GLU A 81 -2.35 9.40 5.38
N PRO A 82 -1.21 9.55 4.70
CA PRO A 82 -0.72 8.56 3.79
C PRO A 82 -0.23 7.32 4.53
N MET A 83 -0.26 6.18 3.85
CA MET A 83 0.39 4.96 4.29
C MET A 83 1.75 4.83 3.65
N PHE A 84 2.73 4.35 4.43
CA PHE A 84 4.11 4.19 4.00
C PHE A 84 4.59 2.77 4.19
N TRP A 85 5.48 2.32 3.30
CA TRP A 85 6.22 1.06 3.40
C TRP A 85 7.67 1.31 3.06
N ASP A 86 8.55 0.70 3.84
CA ASP A 86 9.97 0.61 3.57
C ASP A 86 10.38 -0.86 3.63
N PHE A 87 10.92 -1.37 2.56
CA PHE A 87 11.41 -2.73 2.51
C PHE A 87 12.65 -2.82 1.62
N TRP A 88 13.78 -3.15 2.24
CA TRP A 88 15.10 -3.20 1.61
C TRP A 88 15.45 -1.85 0.99
N HIS A 89 15.54 -1.77 -0.36
CA HIS A 89 15.88 -0.57 -1.11
C HIS A 89 14.67 0.05 -1.81
N THR A 90 13.48 -0.35 -1.43
CA THR A 90 12.24 0.15 -2.01
C THR A 90 11.37 0.79 -0.95
N GLN A 91 10.78 1.92 -1.31
CA GLN A 91 9.85 2.66 -0.48
C GLN A 91 8.56 2.93 -1.25
N VAL A 92 7.47 2.97 -0.54
CA VAL A 92 6.16 3.28 -1.12
C VAL A 92 5.43 4.26 -0.22
N VAL A 93 4.75 5.20 -0.83
CA VAL A 93 3.70 6.00 -0.19
C VAL A 93 2.40 5.84 -0.96
N ARG A 94 1.31 5.63 -0.25
CA ARG A 94 -0.05 5.62 -0.79
C ARG A 94 -0.93 6.63 -0.08
N LEU A 95 -1.63 7.46 -0.87
CA LEU A 95 -2.62 8.41 -0.38
C LEU A 95 -3.83 8.40 -1.32
N GLY A 96 -4.96 7.94 -0.80
CA GLY A 96 -6.15 7.69 -1.61
C GLY A 96 -5.86 6.71 -2.74
N ASP A 97 -6.18 7.10 -3.97
CA ASP A 97 -5.99 6.28 -5.17
C ASP A 97 -4.54 6.23 -5.66
N TRP A 98 -3.67 7.12 -5.18
CA TRP A 98 -2.34 7.29 -5.74
C TRP A 98 -1.28 6.60 -4.91
N LYS A 99 -0.40 5.88 -5.62
CA LYS A 99 0.74 5.15 -5.06
C LYS A 99 2.02 5.55 -5.77
N LEU A 100 2.97 6.11 -5.03
CA LEU A 100 4.33 6.34 -5.51
C LEU A 100 5.21 5.20 -4.98
N TRP A 101 5.83 4.48 -5.88
CA TRP A 101 6.84 3.46 -5.62
C TRP A 101 8.21 4.01 -5.98
N ARG A 102 9.21 3.84 -5.11
CA ARG A 102 10.57 4.35 -5.28
C ARG A 102 11.61 3.28 -4.98
N SER A 103 12.63 3.20 -5.82
CA SER A 103 13.87 2.45 -5.58
C SER A 103 15.08 3.38 -5.72
N SER A 104 16.29 2.83 -5.55
CA SER A 104 17.53 3.57 -5.80
C SER A 104 17.70 4.01 -7.27
N LYS A 105 17.00 3.37 -8.21
CA LYS A 105 17.18 3.60 -9.66
C LYS A 105 16.03 4.35 -10.31
N GLN A 106 14.81 4.27 -9.77
CA GLN A 106 13.63 4.84 -10.43
C GLN A 106 12.49 5.10 -9.46
N GLU A 107 11.57 5.94 -9.92
CA GLU A 107 10.27 6.19 -9.28
C GLU A 107 9.15 5.88 -10.26
N LEU A 108 8.06 5.31 -9.75
CA LEU A 108 6.86 4.95 -10.51
C LEU A 108 5.63 5.49 -9.78
N LEU A 109 4.68 6.04 -10.54
CA LEU A 109 3.42 6.53 -10.00
C LEU A 109 2.25 5.78 -10.63
N PHE A 110 1.35 5.27 -9.79
CA PHE A 110 0.17 4.53 -10.22
C PHE A 110 -1.10 5.11 -9.62
N ASN A 111 -2.19 5.05 -10.38
CA ASN A 111 -3.54 5.25 -9.84
C ASN A 111 -4.17 3.89 -9.60
N ILE A 112 -4.17 3.41 -8.37
CA ILE A 112 -4.58 2.04 -8.02
C ILE A 112 -6.07 1.79 -8.24
N ALA A 113 -6.92 2.81 -8.13
CA ALA A 113 -8.35 2.67 -8.41
C ALA A 113 -8.63 2.40 -9.90
N LYS A 114 -7.82 2.96 -10.81
CA LYS A 114 -7.98 2.80 -12.27
C LYS A 114 -7.06 1.73 -12.84
N ASP A 115 -5.95 1.46 -12.18
CA ASP A 115 -4.90 0.53 -12.58
C ASP A 115 -4.42 -0.30 -11.38
N PRO A 116 -5.27 -1.23 -10.87
CA PRO A 116 -4.94 -2.06 -9.71
C PRO A 116 -3.79 -3.03 -9.96
N TYR A 117 -3.38 -3.18 -11.21
CA TYR A 117 -2.29 -4.07 -11.63
C TYR A 117 -0.95 -3.34 -11.84
N GLU A 118 -0.93 -2.01 -11.66
CA GLU A 118 0.28 -1.19 -11.77
C GLU A 118 0.99 -1.30 -13.13
N LEU A 119 0.20 -1.26 -14.21
CA LEU A 119 0.68 -1.44 -15.57
C LEU A 119 1.16 -0.13 -16.21
N THR A 120 0.62 1.01 -15.77
CA THR A 120 0.84 2.30 -16.42
C THR A 120 1.49 3.30 -15.47
N ASN A 121 2.76 3.62 -15.73
CA ASN A 121 3.47 4.66 -15.00
C ASN A 121 2.93 6.06 -15.34
N ARG A 122 2.49 6.82 -14.34
CA ARG A 122 1.90 8.16 -14.45
C ARG A 122 2.84 9.29 -14.02
N MET A 123 4.12 9.03 -13.80
CA MET A 123 5.08 10.03 -13.33
C MET A 123 5.10 11.29 -14.20
N GLN A 124 5.07 11.14 -15.52
CA GLN A 124 5.14 12.27 -16.43
C GLN A 124 3.79 12.99 -16.59
N SER A 125 2.69 12.24 -16.70
CA SER A 125 1.35 12.82 -16.90
C SER A 125 0.79 13.47 -15.64
N GLU A 126 1.25 13.05 -14.45
CA GLU A 126 0.73 13.49 -13.15
C GLU A 126 1.85 14.01 -12.23
N ALA A 127 2.74 14.84 -12.81
CA ALA A 127 3.93 15.32 -12.13
C ALA A 127 3.64 16.04 -10.80
N LYS A 128 2.56 16.80 -10.69
CA LYS A 128 2.16 17.49 -9.46
C LYS A 128 1.81 16.52 -8.33
N ILE A 129 1.16 15.41 -8.68
CA ILE A 129 0.81 14.35 -7.72
C ILE A 129 2.08 13.62 -7.29
N ALA A 130 2.95 13.27 -8.24
CA ALA A 130 4.24 12.66 -7.96
C ALA A 130 5.07 13.51 -6.99
N ASP A 131 5.20 14.80 -7.23
CA ASP A 131 5.95 15.73 -6.37
C ASP A 131 5.36 15.83 -4.96
N ARG A 132 4.04 15.87 -4.85
CA ARG A 132 3.36 15.88 -3.54
C ARG A 132 3.65 14.61 -2.74
N LEU A 133 3.54 13.43 -3.37
CA LEU A 133 3.79 12.15 -2.71
C LEU A 133 5.27 11.97 -2.39
N ARG A 134 6.16 12.39 -3.27
CA ARG A 134 7.61 12.37 -3.03
C ARG A 134 7.98 13.18 -1.79
N LYS A 135 7.45 14.39 -1.64
CA LYS A 135 7.68 15.22 -0.44
C LYS A 135 7.23 14.52 0.83
N LYS A 136 6.04 13.88 0.83
CA LYS A 136 5.56 13.12 1.98
C LYS A 136 6.44 11.92 2.29
N LEU A 137 6.87 11.19 1.26
CA LEU A 137 7.76 10.04 1.41
C LEU A 137 9.13 10.46 1.97
N ASP A 138 9.69 11.58 1.49
CA ASP A 138 10.97 12.11 1.98
C ASP A 138 10.88 12.55 3.44
N GLN A 139 9.81 13.23 3.81
CA GLN A 139 9.56 13.65 5.19
C GLN A 139 9.48 12.45 6.13
N TRP A 140 8.68 11.44 5.77
CA TRP A 140 8.55 10.23 6.56
C TRP A 140 9.86 9.44 6.61
N SER A 141 10.54 9.26 5.47
CA SER A 141 11.80 8.53 5.40
C SER A 141 12.90 9.15 6.27
N ALA A 142 12.87 10.48 6.44
CA ALA A 142 13.81 11.19 7.31
C ALA A 142 13.60 10.88 8.81
N THR A 143 12.43 10.37 9.20
CA THR A 143 12.15 9.98 10.60
C THR A 143 12.61 8.56 10.92
N LEU A 144 12.91 7.75 9.89
CA LEU A 144 13.30 6.37 10.08
C LEU A 144 14.76 6.27 10.55
N PRO A 145 15.09 5.29 11.42
CA PRO A 145 16.47 4.98 11.73
C PRO A 145 17.21 4.54 10.47
N ARG A 146 18.42 5.01 10.27
CA ARG A 146 19.28 4.56 9.16
C ARG A 146 19.63 3.10 9.38
N LEU A 147 19.06 2.21 8.59
CA LEU A 147 19.43 0.81 8.56
C LEU A 147 20.59 0.63 7.58
N ASN A 148 21.70 0.02 8.05
CA ASN A 148 22.75 -0.44 7.15
C ASN A 148 22.27 -1.70 6.43
N HIS A 149 21.53 -1.51 5.34
CA HIS A 149 21.24 -2.61 4.44
C HIS A 149 22.52 -2.99 3.71
N SER A 150 22.90 -4.27 3.73
CA SER A 150 23.99 -4.78 2.90
C SER A 150 23.71 -4.45 1.44
N ASP A 151 24.75 -4.13 0.66
CA ASP A 151 24.73 -3.59 -0.70
C ASP A 151 24.08 -4.49 -1.79
N ARG A 152 23.14 -5.34 -1.44
CA ARG A 152 22.38 -6.12 -2.43
C ARG A 152 21.39 -5.20 -3.12
N ASP A 153 21.62 -4.95 -4.38
CA ASP A 153 20.75 -4.16 -5.24
C ASP A 153 19.39 -4.86 -5.41
N ALA A 154 18.37 -4.32 -4.77
CA ALA A 154 17.00 -4.83 -4.87
C ALA A 154 16.46 -4.87 -6.31
N SER A 155 17.05 -4.10 -7.23
CA SER A 155 16.65 -4.12 -8.64
C SER A 155 16.97 -5.44 -9.34
N GLU A 156 17.96 -6.20 -8.84
CA GLU A 156 18.32 -7.53 -9.36
C GLU A 156 17.38 -8.62 -8.84
N VAL A 157 16.86 -8.44 -7.60
CA VAL A 157 15.97 -9.42 -6.97
C VAL A 157 14.53 -9.28 -7.46
N PHE A 158 14.13 -8.08 -7.88
CA PHE A 158 12.74 -7.74 -8.24
C PHE A 158 12.55 -7.27 -9.68
N ALA A 159 13.48 -7.56 -10.58
CA ALA A 159 13.32 -7.40 -12.03
C ALA A 159 12.30 -8.44 -12.55
N TRP A 160 11.03 -8.33 -12.09
CA TRP A 160 9.98 -9.24 -12.50
C TRP A 160 9.32 -8.76 -13.78
N PRO A 161 9.21 -9.61 -14.81
CA PRO A 161 8.39 -9.29 -15.97
C PRO A 161 6.94 -9.10 -15.51
N LEU A 162 6.24 -8.14 -16.10
CA LEU A 162 4.81 -7.96 -15.91
C LEU A 162 4.10 -9.30 -16.16
N ALA A 163 3.36 -9.80 -15.15
CA ALA A 163 2.59 -11.02 -15.32
C ALA A 163 1.55 -10.77 -16.44
N GLY A 164 1.60 -11.56 -17.50
CA GLY A 164 0.78 -11.37 -18.70
C GLY A 164 1.41 -10.51 -19.80
N ALA A 165 2.57 -9.89 -19.58
CA ALA A 165 3.30 -9.27 -20.68
C ALA A 165 3.79 -10.33 -21.68
N PRO A 166 3.67 -10.10 -23.00
CA PRO A 166 4.25 -10.99 -23.98
C PRO A 166 5.73 -11.20 -23.69
N LYS A 167 6.22 -12.45 -23.80
CA LYS A 167 7.65 -12.74 -23.64
C LYS A 167 8.44 -11.84 -24.58
N GLY A 168 9.25 -10.94 -24.05
CA GLY A 168 10.09 -10.01 -24.83
C GLY A 168 9.85 -8.53 -24.61
N THR A 169 8.84 -8.12 -23.86
CA THR A 169 8.66 -6.70 -23.47
C THR A 169 9.53 -6.41 -22.25
N LYS A 170 10.64 -5.68 -22.45
CA LYS A 170 11.33 -5.01 -21.35
C LYS A 170 10.39 -3.97 -20.77
N PRO A 171 10.34 -3.76 -19.42
CA PRO A 171 9.70 -2.58 -18.88
C PRO A 171 10.37 -1.36 -19.52
N ASP A 172 9.55 -0.41 -19.99
CA ASP A 172 10.05 0.88 -20.43
C ASP A 172 10.89 1.51 -19.31
N PRO A 173 12.04 2.13 -19.66
CA PRO A 173 12.98 2.72 -18.72
C PRO A 173 12.38 3.84 -17.89
#